data_32ac12688a5b49010172efb3ec898948
#
_entry.id   32ac12688a5b49010172efb3ec898948
#
_cell.length_a   1.000
_cell.length_b   1.000
_cell.length_c   1.000
_cell.angle_alpha   90.00
_cell.angle_beta   90.00
_cell.angle_gamma   90.00
#
_symmetry.space_group_name_H-M   'P 1'
#
loop_
_entity.id
_entity.type
_entity.pdbx_description
1 polymer ?
#
loop_
_entity_poly.entity_id
_entity_poly.type
_entity_poly.pdbx_seq_one_letter_code
_entity_poly.pdbx_strand_id
1 'polypeptide(L)'
;MLEVGTYTQAEISELLGTTDTQGINRKLERYGISFERKGRSPNAVYTIQAIPDPFKMFAIIRLGFDANTDFRKLRNLYYYFFNDEEFSAMPDEVKEARMNENGKPVSRQVIARYISVLERNELINRHTKNFIYYFAYKQTQRIVEREEYSRAWQEYWQNRRENGYDSYTAIMIMREDYGGVARKQAVPEINGIYNDVLEEMLNYIQLSIENEMLKAI
;
A
#
# COMPACT_ATOMS: atom_id res chain seq x y z
N MET A 1 13.35 -10.38 -13.01
CA MET A 1 13.91 -9.46 -11.98
C MET A 1 15.33 -9.90 -11.63
N LEU A 2 16.13 -9.07 -10.90
CA LEU A 2 17.47 -9.43 -10.48
C LEU A 2 17.43 -10.49 -9.38
N GLU A 3 18.22 -11.55 -9.52
CA GLU A 3 18.32 -12.67 -8.59
C GLU A 3 19.78 -12.87 -8.15
N VAL A 4 20.00 -13.73 -7.15
CA VAL A 4 21.35 -14.17 -6.78
C VAL A 4 21.93 -14.97 -7.95
N GLY A 5 23.11 -14.57 -8.43
CA GLY A 5 23.71 -15.18 -9.61
C GLY A 5 24.79 -14.30 -10.23
N THR A 6 25.27 -14.74 -11.39
CA THR A 6 26.34 -14.04 -12.11
C THR A 6 25.80 -13.46 -13.42
N TYR A 7 26.08 -12.19 -13.65
CA TYR A 7 25.60 -11.39 -14.77
C TYR A 7 26.76 -10.70 -15.48
N THR A 8 26.68 -10.62 -16.79
CA THR A 8 27.53 -9.72 -17.58
C THR A 8 27.12 -8.26 -17.34
N GLN A 9 28.00 -7.32 -17.67
CA GLN A 9 27.65 -5.90 -17.59
C GLN A 9 26.43 -5.55 -18.47
N ALA A 10 26.29 -6.18 -19.62
CA ALA A 10 25.16 -5.94 -20.52
C ALA A 10 23.84 -6.36 -19.90
N GLU A 11 23.75 -7.59 -19.36
CA GLU A 11 22.56 -8.12 -18.72
C GLU A 11 22.12 -7.29 -17.50
N ILE A 12 23.08 -6.92 -16.64
CA ILE A 12 22.74 -6.12 -15.46
C ILE A 12 22.38 -4.67 -15.83
N SER A 13 22.96 -4.13 -16.91
CA SER A 13 22.60 -2.82 -17.46
C SER A 13 21.16 -2.78 -17.93
N GLU A 14 20.73 -3.81 -18.65
CA GLU A 14 19.35 -3.97 -19.13
C GLU A 14 18.37 -4.07 -17.96
N LEU A 15 18.66 -4.97 -17.00
CA LEU A 15 17.81 -5.17 -15.81
C LEU A 15 17.65 -3.90 -14.95
N LEU A 16 18.71 -3.09 -14.86
CA LEU A 16 18.72 -1.88 -14.04
C LEU A 16 18.41 -0.60 -14.85
N GLY A 17 18.29 -0.67 -16.16
CA GLY A 17 18.04 0.49 -17.02
C GLY A 17 19.16 1.55 -16.88
N THR A 18 20.44 1.14 -16.88
CA THR A 18 21.60 2.04 -16.83
C THR A 18 22.80 1.42 -17.53
N THR A 19 23.52 2.20 -18.33
CA THR A 19 24.57 1.70 -19.21
C THR A 19 25.97 1.85 -18.63
N ASP A 20 26.18 2.76 -17.69
CA ASP A 20 27.53 3.00 -17.15
C ASP A 20 27.78 2.21 -15.85
N THR A 21 29.04 1.82 -15.66
CA THR A 21 29.48 1.03 -14.51
C THR A 21 29.22 1.70 -13.16
N GLN A 22 29.38 3.03 -13.09
CA GLN A 22 29.14 3.76 -11.83
C GLN A 22 27.64 3.79 -11.52
N GLY A 23 26.80 3.96 -12.53
CA GLY A 23 25.34 3.89 -12.40
C GLY A 23 24.87 2.53 -11.93
N ILE A 24 25.46 1.43 -12.47
CA ILE A 24 25.15 0.07 -12.00
C ILE A 24 25.51 -0.08 -10.53
N ASN A 25 26.75 0.23 -10.13
CA ASN A 25 27.20 0.08 -8.74
C ASN A 25 26.32 0.89 -7.78
N ARG A 26 26.06 2.18 -8.09
CA ARG A 26 25.20 3.05 -7.28
C ARG A 26 23.78 2.50 -7.13
N LYS A 27 23.22 1.91 -8.20
CA LYS A 27 21.87 1.31 -8.12
C LYS A 27 21.87 0.07 -7.24
N LEU A 28 22.84 -0.83 -7.40
CA LEU A 28 22.97 -2.03 -6.56
C LEU A 28 23.12 -1.67 -5.07
N GLU A 29 24.03 -0.73 -4.76
CA GLU A 29 24.22 -0.21 -3.40
C GLU A 29 22.94 0.44 -2.84
N ARG A 30 22.29 1.27 -3.67
CA ARG A 30 21.03 1.93 -3.31
C ARG A 30 19.90 0.94 -2.99
N TYR A 31 19.86 -0.19 -3.67
CA TYR A 31 18.91 -1.27 -3.43
C TYR A 31 19.31 -2.15 -2.23
N GLY A 32 20.50 -1.96 -1.70
CA GLY A 32 21.04 -2.76 -0.60
C GLY A 32 21.47 -4.15 -1.03
N ILE A 33 21.80 -4.34 -2.29
CA ILE A 33 22.22 -5.61 -2.87
C ILE A 33 23.70 -5.83 -2.60
N SER A 34 24.07 -7.01 -2.10
CA SER A 34 25.45 -7.42 -1.94
C SER A 34 25.97 -8.02 -3.25
N PHE A 35 27.06 -7.47 -3.78
CA PHE A 35 27.63 -7.90 -5.04
C PHE A 35 29.16 -7.80 -5.07
N GLU A 36 29.77 -8.61 -5.93
CA GLU A 36 31.18 -8.53 -6.31
C GLU A 36 31.28 -8.21 -7.79
N ARG A 37 32.21 -7.33 -8.14
CA ARG A 37 32.49 -6.99 -9.54
C ARG A 37 33.90 -7.42 -9.91
N LYS A 38 34.05 -8.16 -11.02
CA LYS A 38 35.33 -8.56 -11.60
C LYS A 38 35.47 -8.02 -13.05
N GLY A 39 36.65 -7.59 -13.40
CA GLY A 39 36.97 -7.12 -14.76
C GLY A 39 36.69 -5.64 -14.97
N ARG A 40 36.97 -5.20 -16.25
CA ARG A 40 36.77 -3.81 -16.70
C ARG A 40 35.64 -3.74 -17.72
N SER A 41 34.95 -2.59 -17.77
CA SER A 41 33.95 -2.32 -18.81
C SER A 41 34.54 -2.43 -20.20
N PRO A 42 33.85 -3.02 -21.21
CA PRO A 42 32.47 -3.53 -21.14
C PRO A 42 32.36 -5.00 -20.65
N ASN A 43 33.47 -5.68 -20.41
CA ASN A 43 33.50 -7.11 -20.07
C ASN A 43 33.47 -7.39 -18.56
N ALA A 44 32.97 -6.45 -17.76
CA ALA A 44 32.84 -6.65 -16.34
C ALA A 44 31.73 -7.70 -16.05
N VAL A 45 31.99 -8.53 -15.03
CA VAL A 45 31.07 -9.54 -14.53
C VAL A 45 30.65 -9.14 -13.10
N TYR A 46 29.36 -9.21 -12.82
CA TYR A 46 28.77 -8.92 -11.54
C TYR A 46 28.21 -10.20 -10.93
N THR A 47 28.68 -10.55 -9.74
CA THR A 47 28.14 -11.66 -8.98
C THR A 47 27.27 -11.10 -7.85
N ILE A 48 25.97 -11.27 -7.97
CA ILE A 48 25.02 -10.89 -6.93
C ILE A 48 25.03 -11.98 -5.84
N GLN A 49 25.48 -11.61 -4.66
CA GLN A 49 25.70 -12.53 -3.54
C GLN A 49 24.48 -12.63 -2.64
N ALA A 50 23.76 -11.51 -2.41
CA ALA A 50 22.58 -11.46 -1.60
C ALA A 50 21.67 -10.29 -1.96
N ILE A 51 20.37 -10.51 -1.83
CA ILE A 51 19.31 -9.51 -1.91
C ILE A 51 18.58 -9.48 -0.56
N PRO A 52 19.06 -8.68 0.40
CA PRO A 52 18.56 -8.74 1.78
C PRO A 52 17.11 -8.34 1.97
N ASP A 53 16.60 -7.48 1.08
CA ASP A 53 15.21 -7.04 1.06
C ASP A 53 14.67 -7.09 -0.38
N PRO A 54 14.16 -8.25 -0.82
CA PRO A 54 13.59 -8.41 -2.15
C PRO A 54 12.41 -7.47 -2.43
N PHE A 55 11.57 -7.21 -1.42
CA PHE A 55 10.45 -6.28 -1.56
C PHE A 55 10.91 -4.83 -1.80
N LYS A 56 11.97 -4.37 -1.13
CA LYS A 56 12.55 -3.05 -1.38
C LYS A 56 12.99 -2.92 -2.84
N MET A 57 13.71 -3.90 -3.35
CA MET A 57 14.15 -3.93 -4.74
C MET A 57 12.95 -3.87 -5.70
N PHE A 58 11.96 -4.72 -5.49
CA PHE A 58 10.72 -4.75 -6.27
C PHE A 58 10.01 -3.39 -6.26
N ALA A 59 9.79 -2.82 -5.08
CA ALA A 59 9.08 -1.56 -4.92
C ALA A 59 9.78 -0.38 -5.64
N ILE A 60 11.12 -0.35 -5.65
CA ILE A 60 11.87 0.68 -6.37
C ILE A 60 11.78 0.46 -7.89
N ILE A 61 12.03 -0.76 -8.37
CA ILE A 61 12.16 -1.05 -9.81
C ILE A 61 10.78 -1.10 -10.48
N ARG A 62 9.81 -1.77 -9.88
CA ARG A 62 8.50 -2.03 -10.51
C ARG A 62 7.46 -0.99 -10.14
N LEU A 63 7.43 -0.52 -8.89
CA LEU A 63 6.42 0.43 -8.43
C LEU A 63 6.88 1.89 -8.47
N GLY A 64 8.18 2.15 -8.71
CA GLY A 64 8.73 3.50 -8.82
C GLY A 64 8.85 4.25 -7.49
N PHE A 65 9.03 3.54 -6.38
CA PHE A 65 9.30 4.18 -5.10
C PHE A 65 10.70 4.78 -5.02
N ASP A 66 10.83 5.86 -4.25
CA ASP A 66 12.14 6.42 -3.92
C ASP A 66 12.89 5.49 -2.95
N ALA A 67 14.22 5.38 -3.10
CA ALA A 67 15.06 4.54 -2.23
C ALA A 67 15.08 4.99 -0.77
N ASN A 68 14.68 6.23 -0.47
CA ASN A 68 14.53 6.75 0.89
C ASN A 68 13.16 6.43 1.51
N THR A 69 12.30 5.70 0.79
CA THR A 69 11.02 5.24 1.32
C THR A 69 11.24 4.30 2.50
N ASP A 70 10.41 4.43 3.53
CA ASP A 70 10.37 3.46 4.64
C ASP A 70 9.71 2.15 4.15
N PHE A 71 10.54 1.26 3.58
CA PHE A 71 10.07 0.01 2.99
C PHE A 71 9.46 -0.95 4.02
N ARG A 72 9.82 -0.85 5.29
CA ARG A 72 9.21 -1.65 6.35
C ARG A 72 7.75 -1.24 6.56
N LYS A 73 7.49 0.07 6.63
CA LYS A 73 6.11 0.59 6.72
C LYS A 73 5.31 0.27 5.47
N LEU A 74 5.91 0.45 4.28
CA LEU A 74 5.28 0.15 3.00
C LEU A 74 4.88 -1.33 2.91
N ARG A 75 5.81 -2.24 3.22
CA ARG A 75 5.58 -3.68 3.23
C ARG A 75 4.47 -4.09 4.17
N ASN A 76 4.50 -3.57 5.42
CA ASN A 76 3.46 -3.86 6.40
C ASN A 76 2.09 -3.37 5.93
N LEU A 77 2.00 -2.16 5.39
CA LEU A 77 0.75 -1.63 4.86
C LEU A 77 0.20 -2.50 3.72
N TYR A 78 1.04 -2.89 2.76
CA TYR A 78 0.62 -3.70 1.62
C TYR A 78 0.24 -5.11 2.05
N TYR A 79 0.96 -5.69 3.02
CA TYR A 79 0.58 -6.98 3.59
C TYR A 79 -0.85 -6.96 4.13
N TYR A 80 -1.21 -5.97 4.96
CA TYR A 80 -2.58 -5.84 5.47
C TYR A 80 -3.58 -5.52 4.36
N PHE A 81 -3.22 -4.63 3.45
CA PHE A 81 -4.11 -4.19 2.38
C PHE A 81 -4.58 -5.33 1.47
N PHE A 82 -3.72 -6.29 1.19
CA PHE A 82 -4.05 -7.41 0.30
C PHE A 82 -4.50 -8.69 1.02
N ASN A 83 -4.27 -8.81 2.32
CA ASN A 83 -4.65 -10.00 3.09
C ASN A 83 -5.86 -9.77 4.03
N ASP A 84 -6.35 -8.54 4.13
CA ASP A 84 -7.50 -8.17 4.96
C ASP A 84 -8.44 -7.29 4.13
N GLU A 85 -9.52 -7.90 3.64
CA GLU A 85 -10.51 -7.23 2.78
C GLU A 85 -11.18 -6.06 3.51
N GLU A 86 -11.49 -6.21 4.79
CA GLU A 86 -12.04 -5.12 5.59
C GLU A 86 -11.05 -3.95 5.67
N PHE A 87 -9.76 -4.25 5.92
CA PHE A 87 -8.73 -3.22 6.00
C PHE A 87 -8.61 -2.46 4.67
N SER A 88 -8.65 -3.15 3.53
CA SER A 88 -8.54 -2.51 2.23
C SER A 88 -9.64 -1.47 1.99
N ALA A 89 -10.84 -1.74 2.48
CA ALA A 89 -12.03 -0.90 2.33
C ALA A 89 -12.17 0.21 3.39
N MET A 90 -11.40 0.16 4.49
CA MET A 90 -11.46 1.18 5.56
C MET A 90 -11.01 2.56 5.08
N PRO A 91 -11.53 3.66 5.67
CA PRO A 91 -10.94 4.99 5.55
C PRO A 91 -9.51 5.05 6.07
N ASP A 92 -8.71 5.96 5.53
CA ASP A 92 -7.29 6.05 5.88
C ASP A 92 -7.05 6.39 7.37
N GLU A 93 -7.98 7.10 8.02
CA GLU A 93 -7.93 7.34 9.47
C GLU A 93 -8.08 6.07 10.30
N VAL A 94 -8.93 5.16 9.84
CA VAL A 94 -9.15 3.88 10.53
C VAL A 94 -8.02 2.92 10.24
N LYS A 95 -7.49 2.92 9.01
CA LYS A 95 -6.25 2.20 8.67
C LYS A 95 -5.09 2.64 9.57
N GLU A 96 -4.92 3.96 9.77
CA GLU A 96 -3.90 4.52 10.66
C GLU A 96 -4.06 3.99 12.09
N ALA A 97 -5.28 4.04 12.65
CA ALA A 97 -5.57 3.54 14.00
C ALA A 97 -5.23 2.04 14.11
N ARG A 98 -5.69 1.23 13.17
CA ARG A 98 -5.47 -0.23 13.17
C ARG A 98 -3.99 -0.59 13.01
N MET A 99 -3.24 0.15 12.19
CA MET A 99 -1.78 -0.03 12.06
C MET A 99 -1.05 0.33 13.35
N ASN A 100 -1.49 1.38 14.06
CA ASN A 100 -0.91 1.78 15.34
C ASN A 100 -1.18 0.73 16.44
N GLU A 101 -2.41 0.21 16.53
CA GLU A 101 -2.79 -0.85 17.47
C GLU A 101 -1.95 -2.12 17.26
N ASN A 102 -1.62 -2.43 16.01
CA ASN A 102 -0.77 -3.57 15.66
C ASN A 102 0.74 -3.29 15.83
N GLY A 103 1.13 -2.17 16.45
CA GLY A 103 2.54 -1.81 16.68
C GLY A 103 3.32 -1.47 15.39
N LYS A 104 2.61 -1.11 14.32
CA LYS A 104 3.19 -0.79 13.00
C LYS A 104 2.75 0.60 12.53
N PRO A 105 3.13 1.68 13.22
CA PRO A 105 2.59 3.01 13.00
C PRO A 105 2.89 3.54 11.60
N VAL A 106 1.83 3.94 10.89
CA VAL A 106 1.88 4.57 9.57
C VAL A 106 0.85 5.69 9.55
N SER A 107 1.27 6.93 9.29
CA SER A 107 0.34 8.07 9.27
C SER A 107 -0.60 8.02 8.07
N ARG A 108 -1.78 8.63 8.22
CA ARG A 108 -2.81 8.72 7.17
C ARG A 108 -2.27 9.25 5.84
N GLN A 109 -1.44 10.31 5.87
CA GLN A 109 -0.87 10.87 4.64
C GLN A 109 0.07 9.87 3.93
N VAL A 110 0.82 9.08 4.70
CA VAL A 110 1.69 8.04 4.15
C VAL A 110 0.86 6.90 3.57
N ILE A 111 -0.21 6.49 4.25
CA ILE A 111 -1.16 5.48 3.76
C ILE A 111 -1.74 5.91 2.42
N ALA A 112 -2.32 7.11 2.34
CA ALA A 112 -2.91 7.65 1.11
C ALA A 112 -1.89 7.69 -0.04
N ARG A 113 -0.65 8.14 0.24
CA ARG A 113 0.43 8.17 -0.75
C ARG A 113 0.82 6.78 -1.23
N TYR A 114 0.94 5.80 -0.34
CA TYR A 114 1.33 4.44 -0.72
C TYR A 114 0.24 3.74 -1.53
N ILE A 115 -1.02 3.90 -1.14
CA ILE A 115 -2.16 3.34 -1.90
C ILE A 115 -2.29 4.01 -3.28
N SER A 116 -2.01 5.32 -3.40
CA SER A 116 -2.04 6.00 -4.70
C SER A 116 -0.97 5.48 -5.68
N VAL A 117 0.11 4.88 -5.18
CA VAL A 117 1.11 4.21 -6.04
C VAL A 117 0.54 2.93 -6.63
N LEU A 118 -0.23 2.15 -5.88
CA LEU A 118 -0.90 0.95 -6.42
C LEU A 118 -1.89 1.33 -7.52
N GLU A 119 -2.67 2.38 -7.32
CA GLU A 119 -3.62 2.88 -8.32
C GLU A 119 -2.90 3.41 -9.57
N ARG A 120 -1.84 4.20 -9.40
CA ARG A 120 -1.03 4.72 -10.53
C ARG A 120 -0.35 3.62 -11.34
N ASN A 121 0.01 2.50 -10.71
CA ASN A 121 0.54 1.31 -11.38
C ASN A 121 -0.57 0.35 -11.83
N GLU A 122 -1.83 0.78 -11.77
CA GLU A 122 -3.00 0.03 -12.23
C GLU A 122 -3.21 -1.33 -11.52
N LEU A 123 -2.59 -1.53 -10.36
CA LEU A 123 -2.75 -2.76 -9.57
C LEU A 123 -4.10 -2.81 -8.85
N ILE A 124 -4.67 -1.64 -8.56
CA ILE A 124 -6.00 -1.49 -7.97
C ILE A 124 -6.80 -0.42 -8.70
N ASN A 125 -8.12 -0.57 -8.70
CA ASN A 125 -9.08 0.45 -9.13
C ASN A 125 -9.92 0.89 -7.93
N ARG A 126 -9.88 2.18 -7.59
CA ARG A 126 -10.74 2.76 -6.54
C ARG A 126 -12.05 3.36 -7.06
N HIS A 127 -12.20 3.48 -8.37
CA HIS A 127 -13.43 3.97 -9.02
C HIS A 127 -14.41 2.83 -9.29
N THR A 128 -14.78 2.11 -8.23
CA THR A 128 -15.67 0.96 -8.33
C THR A 128 -17.11 1.35 -7.97
N LYS A 129 -18.06 0.48 -8.31
CA LYS A 129 -19.47 0.60 -7.89
C LYS A 129 -19.74 -0.18 -6.60
N ASN A 130 -18.75 -0.86 -6.07
CA ASN A 130 -18.84 -1.59 -4.84
C ASN A 130 -18.49 -0.67 -3.65
N PHE A 131 -19.37 -0.58 -2.68
CA PHE A 131 -19.20 0.31 -1.52
C PHE A 131 -19.47 -0.43 -0.24
N ILE A 132 -18.66 -0.14 0.77
CA ILE A 132 -19.04 -0.37 2.16
C ILE A 132 -19.70 0.89 2.71
N TYR A 133 -20.67 0.69 3.61
CA TYR A 133 -21.39 1.74 4.32
C TYR A 133 -21.06 1.64 5.80
N TYR A 134 -20.84 2.78 6.44
CA TYR A 134 -20.43 2.80 7.85
C TYR A 134 -20.82 4.11 8.53
N PHE A 135 -20.94 4.07 9.85
CA PHE A 135 -20.99 5.25 10.69
C PHE A 135 -19.62 5.53 11.28
N ALA A 136 -19.16 6.77 11.14
CA ALA A 136 -17.84 7.21 11.62
C ALA A 136 -17.99 8.22 12.75
N TYR A 137 -17.32 7.96 13.87
CA TYR A 137 -17.17 8.91 14.97
C TYR A 137 -15.74 8.87 15.51
N LYS A 138 -15.02 10.00 15.44
CA LYS A 138 -13.60 10.06 15.78
C LYS A 138 -12.79 9.02 14.97
N GLN A 139 -12.09 8.11 15.66
CA GLN A 139 -11.28 7.04 15.08
C GLN A 139 -12.00 5.69 15.00
N THR A 140 -13.29 5.66 15.35
CA THR A 140 -14.09 4.44 15.29
C THR A 140 -14.99 4.43 14.07
N GLN A 141 -15.25 3.24 13.55
CA GLN A 141 -16.28 3.03 12.54
C GLN A 141 -17.10 1.78 12.88
N ARG A 142 -18.37 1.81 12.49
CA ARG A 142 -19.28 0.68 12.52
C ARG A 142 -19.80 0.41 11.12
N ILE A 143 -19.44 -0.72 10.55
CA ILE A 143 -19.93 -1.15 9.23
C ILE A 143 -21.43 -1.46 9.37
N VAL A 144 -22.20 -1.08 8.36
CA VAL A 144 -23.66 -1.23 8.34
C VAL A 144 -24.13 -1.59 6.94
N GLU A 145 -25.38 -2.11 6.89
CA GLU A 145 -26.04 -2.35 5.63
C GLU A 145 -26.46 -1.04 4.94
N ARG A 146 -26.60 -1.10 3.62
CA ARG A 146 -26.99 0.04 2.79
C ARG A 146 -28.31 0.67 3.24
N GLU A 147 -29.24 -0.12 3.72
CA GLU A 147 -30.56 0.28 4.18
C GLU A 147 -30.46 1.19 5.41
N GLU A 148 -29.63 0.83 6.37
CA GLU A 148 -29.40 1.64 7.59
C GLU A 148 -28.71 2.96 7.24
N TYR A 149 -27.69 2.91 6.38
CA TYR A 149 -27.04 4.11 5.85
C TYR A 149 -28.03 5.05 5.14
N SER A 150 -28.88 4.49 4.27
CA SER A 150 -29.86 5.26 3.51
C SER A 150 -30.91 5.90 4.42
N ARG A 151 -31.37 5.20 5.46
CA ARG A 151 -32.29 5.71 6.47
C ARG A 151 -31.71 6.91 7.21
N ALA A 152 -30.46 6.81 7.68
CA ALA A 152 -29.81 7.90 8.37
C ALA A 152 -29.72 9.19 7.52
N TRP A 153 -29.46 9.05 6.22
CA TRP A 153 -29.47 10.21 5.32
C TRP A 153 -30.88 10.71 5.01
N GLN A 154 -31.89 9.86 4.94
CA GLN A 154 -33.29 10.28 4.81
C GLN A 154 -33.73 11.11 6.02
N GLU A 155 -33.45 10.65 7.23
CA GLU A 155 -33.77 11.36 8.46
C GLU A 155 -32.99 12.69 8.58
N TYR A 156 -31.71 12.71 8.18
CA TYR A 156 -30.94 13.94 8.07
C TYR A 156 -31.65 14.97 7.19
N TRP A 157 -32.08 14.56 5.98
CA TRP A 157 -32.73 15.48 5.05
C TRP A 157 -34.13 15.86 5.51
N GLN A 158 -34.85 14.99 6.21
CA GLN A 158 -36.12 15.29 6.84
C GLN A 158 -35.95 16.38 7.92
N ASN A 159 -34.99 16.21 8.81
CA ASN A 159 -34.65 17.18 9.83
C ASN A 159 -34.29 18.55 9.23
N ARG A 160 -33.57 18.56 8.11
CA ARG A 160 -33.21 19.79 7.38
C ARG A 160 -34.42 20.50 6.75
N ARG A 161 -35.34 19.75 6.14
CA ARG A 161 -36.43 20.29 5.31
C ARG A 161 -37.69 20.55 6.11
N GLU A 162 -38.08 19.61 6.96
CA GLU A 162 -39.36 19.65 7.67
C GLU A 162 -39.24 20.31 9.05
N ASN A 163 -38.14 20.05 9.76
CA ASN A 163 -37.90 20.59 11.10
C ASN A 163 -37.09 21.92 11.08
N GLY A 164 -36.58 22.32 9.93
CA GLY A 164 -35.85 23.57 9.77
C GLY A 164 -34.49 23.62 10.45
N TYR A 165 -33.92 22.47 10.86
CA TYR A 165 -32.62 22.42 11.52
C TYR A 165 -31.49 22.81 10.57
N ASP A 166 -30.45 23.43 11.11
CA ASP A 166 -29.22 23.63 10.34
C ASP A 166 -28.44 22.34 10.13
N SER A 167 -27.40 22.38 9.28
CA SER A 167 -26.61 21.19 8.94
C SER A 167 -25.88 20.62 10.15
N TYR A 168 -25.43 21.48 11.08
CA TYR A 168 -24.71 21.04 12.26
C TYR A 168 -25.63 20.28 13.21
N THR A 169 -26.82 20.83 13.51
CA THR A 169 -27.82 20.20 14.36
C THR A 169 -28.26 18.86 13.78
N ALA A 170 -28.56 18.79 12.49
CA ALA A 170 -28.95 17.53 11.84
C ALA A 170 -27.86 16.46 11.87
N ILE A 171 -26.57 16.85 11.75
CA ILE A 171 -25.44 15.93 11.91
C ILE A 171 -25.28 15.48 13.37
N MET A 172 -25.52 16.37 14.33
CA MET A 172 -25.46 15.99 15.76
C MET A 172 -26.53 14.95 16.11
N ILE A 173 -27.75 15.13 15.61
CA ILE A 173 -28.84 14.15 15.76
C ILE A 173 -28.43 12.81 15.16
N MET A 174 -27.93 12.80 13.91
CA MET A 174 -27.44 11.57 13.27
C MET A 174 -26.37 10.86 14.15
N ARG A 175 -25.45 11.63 14.77
CA ARG A 175 -24.43 11.05 15.65
C ARG A 175 -25.02 10.41 16.91
N GLU A 176 -26.04 11.02 17.49
CA GLU A 176 -26.72 10.50 18.69
C GLU A 176 -27.49 9.23 18.35
N ASP A 177 -28.27 9.25 17.27
CA ASP A 177 -29.18 8.16 16.90
C ASP A 177 -28.44 6.94 16.34
N TYR A 178 -27.35 7.16 15.59
CA TYR A 178 -26.61 6.10 14.86
C TYR A 178 -25.19 5.84 15.39
N GLY A 179 -24.73 6.60 16.38
CA GLY A 179 -23.38 6.48 16.93
C GLY A 179 -22.28 7.05 16.04
N GLY A 180 -22.63 7.83 15.01
CA GLY A 180 -21.67 8.41 14.08
C GLY A 180 -22.30 9.08 12.86
N VAL A 181 -21.48 9.62 11.98
CA VAL A 181 -21.93 10.21 10.70
C VAL A 181 -21.90 9.12 9.62
N ALA A 182 -23.02 8.97 8.91
CA ALA A 182 -23.13 8.02 7.81
C ALA A 182 -22.15 8.37 6.65
N ARG A 183 -21.32 7.43 6.29
CA ARG A 183 -20.31 7.54 5.21
C ARG A 183 -20.34 6.31 4.34
N LYS A 184 -19.83 6.45 3.12
CA LYS A 184 -19.54 5.32 2.23
C LYS A 184 -18.12 5.43 1.69
N GLN A 185 -17.50 4.28 1.49
CA GLN A 185 -16.17 4.16 0.92
C GLN A 185 -16.22 3.15 -0.23
N ALA A 186 -15.61 3.50 -1.36
CA ALA A 186 -15.44 2.55 -2.45
C ALA A 186 -14.45 1.44 -2.03
N VAL A 187 -14.82 0.19 -2.27
CA VAL A 187 -13.95 -0.95 -2.06
C VAL A 187 -12.99 -1.02 -3.23
N PRO A 188 -11.68 -0.94 -3.01
CA PRO A 188 -10.72 -1.10 -4.08
C PRO A 188 -10.84 -2.49 -4.71
N GLU A 189 -10.90 -2.54 -6.03
CA GLU A 189 -10.88 -3.79 -6.78
C GLU A 189 -9.46 -4.06 -7.29
N ILE A 190 -9.00 -5.29 -7.14
CA ILE A 190 -7.71 -5.72 -7.71
C ILE A 190 -7.87 -5.80 -9.22
N ASN A 191 -6.95 -5.21 -9.97
CA ASN A 191 -6.97 -5.28 -11.42
C ASN A 191 -6.41 -6.63 -11.87
N GLY A 192 -7.28 -7.53 -12.32
CA GLY A 192 -6.94 -8.89 -12.73
C GLY A 192 -5.93 -9.01 -13.89
N ILE A 193 -5.72 -7.93 -14.67
CA ILE A 193 -4.72 -7.91 -15.74
C ILE A 193 -3.29 -7.96 -15.19
N TYR A 194 -3.09 -7.50 -13.95
CA TYR A 194 -1.78 -7.42 -13.29
C TYR A 194 -1.61 -8.43 -12.15
N ASN A 195 -2.38 -9.52 -12.16
CA ASN A 195 -2.29 -10.56 -11.12
C ASN A 195 -0.86 -11.09 -10.94
N ASP A 196 -0.11 -11.30 -12.01
CA ASP A 196 1.28 -11.77 -11.95
C ASP A 196 2.17 -10.80 -11.16
N VAL A 197 2.01 -9.50 -11.37
CA VAL A 197 2.76 -8.45 -10.66
C VAL A 197 2.37 -8.42 -9.17
N LEU A 198 1.08 -8.62 -8.89
CA LEU A 198 0.57 -8.69 -7.52
C LEU A 198 1.10 -9.93 -6.80
N GLU A 199 1.06 -11.10 -7.42
CA GLU A 199 1.61 -12.34 -6.87
C GLU A 199 3.11 -12.21 -6.61
N GLU A 200 3.85 -11.66 -7.56
CA GLU A 200 5.28 -11.35 -7.40
C GLU A 200 5.52 -10.44 -6.20
N MET A 201 4.74 -9.38 -6.05
CA MET A 201 4.83 -8.45 -4.94
C MET A 201 4.58 -9.14 -3.58
N LEU A 202 3.52 -9.94 -3.49
CA LEU A 202 3.17 -10.67 -2.26
C LEU A 202 4.26 -11.68 -1.88
N ASN A 203 4.83 -12.39 -2.84
CA ASN A 203 5.96 -13.28 -2.62
C ASN A 203 7.17 -12.54 -2.06
N TYR A 204 7.51 -11.36 -2.60
CA TYR A 204 8.63 -10.57 -2.07
C TYR A 204 8.33 -9.98 -0.68
N ILE A 205 7.08 -9.62 -0.39
CA ILE A 205 6.68 -9.23 0.96
C ILE A 205 6.95 -10.36 1.94
N GLN A 206 6.52 -11.57 1.60
CA GLN A 206 6.71 -12.75 2.46
C GLN A 206 8.20 -13.07 2.68
N LEU A 207 8.99 -13.13 1.61
CA LEU A 207 10.44 -13.38 1.67
C LEU A 207 11.17 -12.31 2.53
N SER A 208 10.77 -11.05 2.42
CA SER A 208 11.38 -9.98 3.21
C SER A 208 11.03 -10.09 4.70
N ILE A 209 9.84 -10.57 5.04
CA ILE A 209 9.43 -10.85 6.42
C ILE A 209 10.25 -12.00 6.99
N GLU A 210 10.38 -13.08 6.24
CA GLU A 210 11.16 -14.26 6.64
C GLU A 210 12.65 -13.92 6.87
N ASN A 211 13.24 -13.13 5.96
CA ASN A 211 14.61 -12.66 6.10
C ASN A 211 14.83 -11.76 7.33
N GLU A 212 13.84 -10.98 7.74
CA GLU A 212 13.92 -10.21 9.00
C GLU A 212 13.84 -11.11 10.22
N MET A 213 12.98 -12.13 10.21
CA MET A 213 12.85 -13.08 11.31
C MET A 213 14.13 -13.88 11.54
N LEU A 214 14.78 -14.34 10.47
CA LEU A 214 16.06 -15.07 10.53
C LEU A 214 17.21 -14.23 11.07
N LYS A 215 17.17 -12.90 10.92
CA LYS A 215 18.19 -11.99 11.47
C LYS A 215 17.99 -11.69 12.97
N ALA A 216 16.83 -12.00 13.52
CA ALA A 216 16.48 -11.77 14.91
C ALA A 216 16.80 -12.98 15.82
N ILE A 217 17.23 -14.10 15.23
CA ILE A 217 17.71 -15.30 15.90
C ILE A 217 19.24 -15.29 15.95
#